data_ddb909ed6cbe180e801393f1fe072fa9
#
_entry.id   ddb909ed6cbe180e801393f1fe072fa9
#
_cell.length_a   1.000
_cell.length_b   1.000
_cell.length_c   1.000
_cell.angle_alpha   90.00
_cell.angle_beta   90.00
_cell.angle_gamma   90.00
#
_symmetry.space_group_name_H-M   'P 1'
#
loop_
_entity.id
_entity.type
_entity.pdbx_description
1 polymer ?
#
loop_
_entity_poly.entity_id
_entity_poly.type
_entity_poly.pdbx_seq_one_letter_code
_entity_poly.pdbx_strand_id
1 'polypeptide(L)'
;TRELYADFFLNHSLAFHPDMEAATTDQILPMVEYNLGIGFYPEELARDALKSRTVCRIPLIEEAPKREICLIINPRQHQNAAAKELIEELLERV
;
A
#
# COMPACT_ATOMS: atom_id res chain seq x y z
N THR A 1 0.45 4.38 7.38
CA THR A 1 -0.34 3.24 6.89
C THR A 1 -1.41 2.82 7.88
N ARG A 2 -1.05 2.66 9.13
CA ARG A 2 -2.01 2.30 10.18
C ARG A 2 -3.14 3.32 10.29
N GLU A 3 -2.82 4.59 10.23
CA GLU A 3 -3.81 5.67 10.30
C GLU A 3 -4.79 5.62 9.13
N LEU A 4 -4.31 5.27 7.95
CA LEU A 4 -5.15 5.13 6.76
C LEU A 4 -6.24 4.08 6.98
N TYR A 5 -5.88 2.91 7.51
CA TYR A 5 -6.84 1.84 7.76
C TYR A 5 -7.73 2.13 8.97
N ALA A 6 -7.17 2.75 10.00
CA ALA A 6 -7.96 3.16 11.16
C ALA A 6 -9.05 4.15 10.77
N ASP A 7 -8.73 5.14 9.93
CA ASP A 7 -9.67 6.11 9.41
C ASP A 7 -10.72 5.45 8.51
N PHE A 8 -10.31 4.50 7.68
CA PHE A 8 -11.23 3.74 6.83
C PHE A 8 -12.27 2.99 7.68
N PHE A 9 -11.84 2.32 8.74
CA PHE A 9 -12.75 1.61 9.64
C PHE A 9 -13.67 2.58 10.37
N LEU A 10 -13.14 3.70 10.85
CA LEU A 10 -13.90 4.72 11.55
C LEU A 10 -14.97 5.32 10.64
N ASN A 11 -14.65 5.60 9.37
CA ASN A 11 -15.58 6.13 8.40
C ASN A 11 -16.76 5.18 8.10
N HIS A 12 -16.58 3.90 8.39
CA HIS A 12 -17.63 2.88 8.25
C HIS A 12 -18.22 2.47 9.60
N SER A 13 -18.01 3.26 10.64
CA SER A 13 -18.50 3.03 11.99
C SER A 13 -18.04 1.70 12.59
N LEU A 14 -16.84 1.29 12.25
CA LEU A 14 -16.22 0.07 12.74
C LEU A 14 -15.02 0.38 13.62
N ALA A 15 -14.83 -0.40 14.67
CA ALA A 15 -13.63 -0.30 15.49
C ALA A 15 -12.45 -1.01 14.81
N PHE A 16 -11.28 -0.40 14.88
CA PHE A 16 -10.06 -0.96 14.33
C PHE A 16 -9.25 -1.62 15.44
N HIS A 17 -9.34 -2.94 15.55
CA HIS A 17 -8.62 -3.72 16.55
C HIS A 17 -7.77 -4.80 15.87
N PRO A 18 -6.57 -4.46 15.40
CA PRO A 18 -5.71 -5.48 14.80
C PRO A 18 -5.19 -6.45 15.85
N ASP A 19 -5.19 -7.74 15.51
CA ASP A 19 -4.64 -8.79 16.37
C ASP A 19 -3.11 -8.84 16.28
N MET A 20 -2.57 -8.49 15.11
CA MET A 20 -1.14 -8.48 14.86
C MET A 20 -0.75 -7.20 14.13
N GLU A 21 0.47 -6.73 14.42
CA GLU A 21 1.03 -5.56 13.77
C GLU A 21 2.39 -5.92 13.18
N ALA A 22 2.69 -5.34 12.03
CA ALA A 22 3.98 -5.49 11.37
C ALA A 22 4.66 -4.14 11.21
N ALA A 23 5.97 -4.13 11.30
CA ALA A 23 6.74 -2.89 11.19
C ALA A 23 6.68 -2.30 9.77
N THR A 24 6.61 -3.15 8.76
CA THR A 24 6.60 -2.75 7.36
C THR A 24 5.51 -3.51 6.59
N THR A 25 5.04 -2.91 5.49
CA THR A 25 3.98 -3.49 4.66
C THR A 25 4.37 -4.84 4.08
N ASP A 26 5.61 -5.01 3.68
CA ASP A 26 6.09 -6.24 3.05
C ASP A 26 6.06 -7.45 3.99
N GLN A 27 5.94 -7.25 5.30
CA GLN A 27 5.79 -8.34 6.26
C GLN A 27 4.36 -8.91 6.29
N ILE A 28 3.39 -8.17 5.78
CA ILE A 28 1.98 -8.59 5.81
C ILE A 28 1.74 -9.81 4.92
N LEU A 29 2.25 -9.80 3.71
CA LEU A 29 2.00 -10.88 2.75
C LEU A 29 2.46 -12.24 3.25
N PRO A 30 3.72 -12.41 3.75
CA PRO A 30 4.14 -13.69 4.33
C PRO A 30 3.25 -14.16 5.48
N MET A 31 2.79 -13.26 6.33
CA MET A 31 1.90 -13.59 7.45
C MET A 31 0.58 -14.18 6.94
N VAL A 32 0.00 -13.59 5.89
CA VAL A 32 -1.23 -14.10 5.29
C VAL A 32 -0.97 -15.44 4.59
N GLU A 33 0.14 -15.60 3.90
CA GLU A 33 0.53 -16.84 3.23
C GLU A 33 0.69 -18.00 4.22
N TYR A 34 1.17 -17.71 5.43
CA TYR A 34 1.28 -18.69 6.50
C TYR A 34 -0.01 -18.88 7.31
N ASN A 35 -1.10 -18.35 6.80
CA ASN A 35 -2.44 -18.54 7.36
C ASN A 35 -2.61 -17.97 8.78
N LEU A 36 -1.93 -16.87 9.07
CA LEU A 36 -2.00 -16.20 10.37
C LEU A 36 -3.19 -15.26 10.49
N GLY A 37 -3.85 -14.93 9.39
CA GLY A 37 -5.00 -14.06 9.40
C GLY A 37 -5.26 -13.41 8.06
N ILE A 38 -6.01 -12.32 8.08
CA ILE A 38 -6.30 -11.49 6.91
C ILE A 38 -5.63 -10.14 7.09
N GLY A 39 -5.33 -9.46 6.00
CA GLY A 39 -4.68 -8.17 6.05
C GLY A 39 -4.92 -7.34 4.80
N PHE A 40 -4.56 -6.08 4.86
CA PHE A 40 -4.57 -5.17 3.72
C PHE A 40 -3.18 -5.16 3.09
N TYR A 41 -3.16 -5.26 1.78
CA TYR A 41 -1.90 -5.28 1.03
C TYR A 41 -2.13 -4.68 -0.35
N PRO A 42 -1.15 -3.94 -0.92
CA PRO A 42 -1.29 -3.43 -2.27
C PRO A 42 -1.47 -4.57 -3.28
N GLU A 43 -2.53 -4.49 -4.08
CA GLU A 43 -2.89 -5.56 -5.01
C GLU A 43 -1.78 -5.88 -6.01
N GLU A 44 -1.11 -4.85 -6.50
CA GLU A 44 -0.03 -5.02 -7.48
C GLU A 44 1.15 -5.82 -6.93
N LEU A 45 1.47 -5.61 -5.65
CA LEU A 45 2.55 -6.33 -4.98
C LEU A 45 2.16 -7.77 -4.63
N ALA A 46 0.87 -8.05 -4.58
CA ALA A 46 0.36 -9.39 -4.30
C ALA A 46 0.08 -10.21 -5.57
N ARG A 47 0.37 -9.67 -6.75
CA ARG A 47 0.01 -10.28 -8.03
C ARG A 47 0.49 -11.72 -8.16
N ASP A 48 1.75 -11.98 -7.84
CA ASP A 48 2.32 -13.33 -7.97
C ASP A 48 1.71 -14.31 -6.97
N ALA A 49 1.48 -13.87 -5.74
CA ALA A 49 0.84 -14.68 -4.71
C ALA A 49 -0.62 -15.02 -5.07
N LEU A 50 -1.34 -14.09 -5.68
CA LEU A 50 -2.70 -14.32 -6.18
C LEU A 50 -2.71 -15.33 -7.32
N LYS A 51 -1.76 -15.23 -8.26
CA LYS A 51 -1.64 -16.18 -9.37
C LYS A 51 -1.28 -17.59 -8.88
N SER A 52 -0.38 -17.67 -7.92
CA SER A 52 0.05 -18.95 -7.33
C SER A 52 -0.97 -19.51 -6.35
N ARG A 53 -2.01 -18.77 -6.04
CA ARG A 53 -3.07 -19.14 -5.08
C ARG A 53 -2.57 -19.40 -3.66
N THR A 54 -1.46 -18.76 -3.28
CA THR A 54 -0.99 -18.79 -1.89
C THR A 54 -1.82 -17.86 -1.00
N VAL A 55 -2.47 -16.88 -1.62
CA VAL A 55 -3.44 -15.98 -0.99
C VAL A 55 -4.64 -15.81 -1.90
N CYS A 56 -5.75 -15.35 -1.35
CA CYS A 56 -6.93 -15.01 -2.14
C CYS A 56 -7.42 -13.62 -1.75
N ARG A 57 -8.07 -12.97 -2.69
CA ARG A 57 -8.66 -11.65 -2.50
C ARG A 57 -10.03 -11.77 -1.88
N ILE A 58 -10.28 -11.00 -0.83
CA ILE A 58 -11.60 -10.87 -0.25
C ILE A 58 -12.25 -9.61 -0.84
N PRO A 59 -13.32 -9.73 -1.63
CA PRO A 59 -13.96 -8.56 -2.20
C PRO A 59 -14.66 -7.74 -1.13
N LEU A 60 -14.55 -6.41 -1.25
CA LEU A 60 -15.20 -5.47 -0.35
C LEU A 60 -16.35 -4.80 -1.09
N ILE A 61 -17.45 -4.54 -0.37
CA ILE A 61 -18.55 -3.73 -0.89
C ILE A 61 -18.13 -2.26 -0.90
N GLU A 62 -17.43 -1.85 0.15
CA GLU A 62 -16.91 -0.49 0.30
C GLU A 62 -15.65 -0.31 -0.55
N GLU A 63 -15.43 0.91 -1.01
CA GLU A 63 -14.20 1.25 -1.70
C GLU A 63 -13.01 1.19 -0.75
N ALA A 64 -12.00 0.41 -1.09
CA ALA A 64 -10.80 0.26 -0.27
C ALA A 64 -10.01 1.57 -0.23
N PRO A 65 -9.29 1.84 0.88
CA PRO A 65 -8.49 3.05 0.97
C PRO A 65 -7.35 3.04 -0.04
N LYS A 66 -7.10 4.19 -0.64
CA LYS A 66 -6.02 4.37 -1.62
C LYS A 66 -4.91 5.20 -1.01
N ARG A 67 -3.69 4.86 -1.36
CA ARG A 67 -2.52 5.65 -0.95
C ARG A 67 -2.19 6.66 -2.03
N GLU A 68 -1.77 7.83 -1.59
CA GLU A 68 -1.26 8.85 -2.46
C GLU A 68 0.27 8.84 -2.40
N ILE A 69 0.91 8.79 -3.55
CA ILE A 69 2.36 8.87 -3.66
C ILE A 69 2.71 10.25 -4.18
N CYS A 70 3.53 10.96 -3.43
CA CYS A 70 3.90 12.34 -3.78
C CYS A 70 5.38 12.42 -4.12
N LEU A 71 5.68 13.17 -5.18
CA LEU A 71 7.05 13.56 -5.51
C LEU A 71 7.33 14.92 -4.86
N ILE A 72 8.30 14.95 -3.95
CA ILE A 72 8.66 16.15 -3.23
C ILE A 72 10.04 16.62 -3.71
N ILE A 73 10.13 17.86 -4.15
CA ILE A 73 11.37 18.46 -4.61
C ILE A 73 11.58 19.80 -3.92
N ASN A 74 12.85 20.20 -3.77
CA ASN A 74 13.19 21.53 -3.31
C ASN A 74 13.47 22.41 -4.55
N PRO A 75 12.61 23.37 -4.87
CA PRO A 75 12.77 24.19 -6.09
C PRO A 75 14.00 25.09 -6.06
N ARG A 76 14.57 25.32 -4.88
CA ARG A 76 15.77 26.15 -4.73
C ARG A 76 17.05 25.35 -4.88
N GLN A 77 16.98 24.04 -4.81
CA GLN A 77 18.15 23.17 -4.92
C GLN A 77 18.36 22.75 -6.37
N HIS A 78 19.60 22.91 -6.83
CA HIS A 78 19.94 22.45 -8.17
C HIS A 78 19.99 20.94 -8.23
N GLN A 79 19.23 20.37 -9.15
CA GLN A 79 19.14 18.93 -9.31
C GLN A 79 20.15 18.45 -10.34
N ASN A 80 20.76 17.29 -10.09
CA ASN A 80 21.67 16.68 -11.07
C ASN A 80 20.89 16.10 -12.27
N ALA A 81 21.61 15.69 -13.30
CA ALA A 81 21.00 15.19 -14.53
C ALA A 81 20.14 13.94 -14.30
N ALA A 82 20.59 13.03 -13.43
CA ALA A 82 19.86 11.82 -13.12
C ALA A 82 18.53 12.12 -12.42
N ALA A 83 18.54 13.05 -11.47
CA ALA A 83 17.32 13.47 -10.78
C ALA A 83 16.32 14.11 -11.72
N LYS A 84 16.78 14.97 -12.61
CA LYS A 84 15.93 15.62 -13.62
C LYS A 84 15.28 14.60 -14.55
N GLU A 85 16.06 13.64 -15.02
CA GLU A 85 15.57 12.60 -15.90
C GLU A 85 14.52 11.72 -15.21
N LEU A 86 14.74 11.37 -13.95
CA LEU A 86 13.79 10.62 -13.17
C LEU A 86 12.47 11.38 -12.99
N ILE A 87 12.53 12.67 -12.67
CA ILE A 87 11.35 13.51 -12.51
C ILE A 87 10.55 13.56 -13.82
N GLU A 88 11.22 13.80 -14.95
CA GLU A 88 10.57 13.85 -16.25
C GLU A 88 9.89 12.53 -16.59
N GLU A 89 10.54 11.41 -16.35
CA GLU A 89 9.97 10.10 -16.61
C GLU A 89 8.76 9.81 -15.73
N LEU A 90 8.82 10.16 -14.45
CA LEU A 90 7.69 9.99 -13.55
C LEU A 90 6.49 10.84 -13.95
N LEU A 91 6.72 12.07 -14.39
CA LEU A 91 5.65 12.96 -14.82
C LEU A 91 4.99 12.49 -16.11
N GLU A 92 5.73 11.86 -17.01
CA GLU A 92 5.16 11.26 -18.23
C GLU A 92 4.24 10.10 -17.96
N ARG A 93 4.44 9.38 -16.85
CA ARG A 93 3.66 8.20 -16.49
C ARG A 93 2.38 8.51 -15.71
N VAL A 94 2.19 9.75 -15.33
CA VAL A 94 1.02 10.19 -14.53
C VAL A 94 -0.19 10.45 -15.42
#